data_3a4215c68b42a1434771a35121f61998
#
_entry.id   3a4215c68b42a1434771a35121f61998
#
_cell.length_a   1.000
_cell.length_b   1.000
_cell.length_c   1.000
_cell.angle_alpha   90.00
_cell.angle_beta   90.00
_cell.angle_gamma   90.00
#
_symmetry.space_group_name_H-M   'P 1'
#
loop_
_entity.id
_entity.type
_entity.pdbx_description
1 polymer ?
#
loop_
_entity_poly.entity_id
_entity_poly.type
_entity_poly.pdbx_seq_one_letter_code
_entity_poly.pdbx_strand_id
1 'polypeptide(L)'
;MVWPWAASPFSGPKWVLTSAGAAALCVGVLVRRPPKPGPVALAALATLAAALLSWLFAPCATGGWTLGGIVLVAAATLLGPPLPWRAVGAAGGLAAAVVLLQALGLDPFARFVPEAEGRRLVLYGTLGNPDFVASVLGVTAPLTLVAALRARRGWTRPALLSVAIQVLALGLLRSFATVLALGAAAAVAVLFPGSGRERRWLALALGAALVVAALPLAGRSPGSVLRGRWYLVSTAAPHVADAPWLGQGPGTVVRHWPAWELERWRSRCGVDPACVAAHPEARFTGVQDHLHDDWLETLLDAGIVGLVALLTLFGTAFAAALRARSLEGLGVACGLAALAARATVDFPLQRPADLVLLAVLCGAASGLGRRDFVDARDTNPGDSMAEGRVP
;
A
#
# COMPACT_ATOMS: atom_id res chain seq x y z
N MET A 1 7.09 -0.05 -14.95
CA MET A 1 7.08 -0.15 -16.43
C MET A 1 6.45 1.12 -16.98
N VAL A 2 7.08 1.74 -17.96
CA VAL A 2 6.60 2.96 -18.64
C VAL A 2 6.23 2.56 -20.07
N TRP A 3 5.04 2.96 -20.51
CA TRP A 3 4.56 2.67 -21.86
C TRP A 3 4.23 3.98 -22.57
N PRO A 4 5.09 4.41 -23.50
CA PRO A 4 5.02 5.76 -24.06
C PRO A 4 3.78 6.01 -24.91
N TRP A 5 3.12 4.97 -25.39
CA TRP A 5 1.93 5.07 -26.25
C TRP A 5 0.60 5.05 -25.47
N ALA A 6 0.63 4.87 -24.15
CA ALA A 6 -0.58 4.91 -23.35
C ALA A 6 -0.99 6.36 -23.07
N ALA A 7 -2.29 6.63 -22.97
CA ALA A 7 -2.81 7.94 -22.56
C ALA A 7 -2.27 8.37 -21.18
N SER A 8 -1.93 7.40 -20.32
CA SER A 8 -1.16 7.59 -19.09
C SER A 8 0.04 6.65 -19.11
N PRO A 9 1.24 7.10 -19.53
CA PRO A 9 2.40 6.23 -19.71
C PRO A 9 2.91 5.59 -18.40
N PHE A 10 2.57 6.15 -17.25
CA PHE A 10 3.00 5.66 -15.95
C PHE A 10 1.97 4.79 -15.22
N SER A 11 0.68 5.08 -15.32
CA SER A 11 -0.38 4.36 -14.58
C SER A 11 -1.10 3.31 -15.41
N GLY A 12 -1.50 3.60 -16.64
CA GLY A 12 -2.26 2.70 -17.50
C GLY A 12 -1.64 1.30 -17.65
N PRO A 13 -0.35 1.17 -18.05
CA PRO A 13 0.29 -0.14 -18.19
C PRO A 13 0.33 -0.94 -16.89
N LYS A 14 0.43 -0.27 -15.74
CA LYS A 14 0.46 -0.94 -14.44
C LYS A 14 -0.89 -1.53 -14.08
N TRP A 15 -1.98 -0.82 -14.38
CA TRP A 15 -3.33 -1.36 -14.21
C TRP A 15 -3.59 -2.58 -15.08
N VAL A 16 -3.16 -2.54 -16.35
CA VAL A 16 -3.26 -3.71 -17.24
C VAL A 16 -2.52 -4.91 -16.67
N LEU A 17 -1.28 -4.71 -16.20
CA LEU A 17 -0.48 -5.79 -15.61
C LEU A 17 -1.08 -6.30 -14.29
N THR A 18 -1.62 -5.41 -13.45
CA THR A 18 -2.30 -5.79 -12.21
C THR A 18 -3.53 -6.65 -12.50
N SER A 19 -4.34 -6.25 -13.48
CA SER A 19 -5.52 -7.01 -13.90
C SER A 19 -5.16 -8.36 -14.55
N ALA A 20 -4.13 -8.39 -15.38
CA ALA A 20 -3.62 -9.62 -15.97
C ALA A 20 -3.06 -10.57 -14.88
N GLY A 21 -2.34 -10.02 -13.90
CA GLY A 21 -1.87 -10.76 -12.73
C GLY A 21 -3.02 -11.32 -11.89
N ALA A 22 -4.07 -10.53 -11.67
CA ALA A 22 -5.29 -10.99 -10.99
C ALA A 22 -5.95 -12.15 -11.74
N ALA A 23 -6.12 -12.03 -13.05
CA ALA A 23 -6.67 -13.10 -13.88
C ALA A 23 -5.82 -14.38 -13.82
N ALA A 24 -4.49 -14.26 -13.93
CA ALA A 24 -3.57 -15.39 -13.84
C ALA A 24 -3.64 -16.10 -12.48
N LEU A 25 -3.73 -15.33 -11.37
CA LEU A 25 -3.89 -15.90 -10.03
C LEU A 25 -5.27 -16.55 -9.85
N CYS A 26 -6.34 -16.00 -10.41
CA CYS A 26 -7.67 -16.61 -10.40
C CYS A 26 -7.64 -17.98 -11.12
N VAL A 27 -6.99 -18.06 -12.29
CA VAL A 27 -6.77 -19.35 -12.96
C VAL A 27 -5.96 -20.31 -12.05
N GLY A 28 -4.92 -19.81 -11.39
CA GLY A 28 -4.14 -20.58 -10.41
C GLY A 28 -5.00 -21.12 -9.27
N VAL A 29 -5.95 -20.33 -8.75
CA VAL A 29 -6.92 -20.77 -7.72
C VAL A 29 -7.81 -21.91 -8.23
N LEU A 30 -8.35 -21.76 -9.45
CA LEU A 30 -9.21 -22.76 -10.06
C LEU A 30 -8.48 -24.09 -10.31
N VAL A 31 -7.23 -24.02 -10.80
CA VAL A 31 -6.42 -25.21 -11.13
C VAL A 31 -5.92 -25.91 -9.88
N ARG A 32 -5.39 -25.16 -8.90
CA ARG A 32 -4.74 -25.73 -7.71
C ARG A 32 -5.72 -26.18 -6.63
N ARG A 33 -6.99 -25.77 -6.71
CA ARG A 33 -8.01 -26.04 -5.68
C ARG A 33 -7.44 -25.82 -4.27
N PRO A 34 -7.21 -24.54 -3.89
CA PRO A 34 -6.54 -24.24 -2.63
C PRO A 34 -7.29 -24.88 -1.45
N PRO A 35 -6.59 -25.18 -0.34
CA PRO A 35 -7.23 -25.67 0.86
C PRO A 35 -8.26 -24.68 1.39
N LYS A 36 -9.09 -25.09 2.36
CA LYS A 36 -10.10 -24.22 2.99
C LYS A 36 -9.51 -22.84 3.31
N PRO A 37 -10.22 -21.76 2.99
CA PRO A 37 -9.71 -20.41 3.20
C PRO A 37 -9.50 -20.15 4.70
N GLY A 38 -8.31 -19.68 5.07
CA GLY A 38 -8.01 -19.22 6.44
C GLY A 38 -8.52 -17.79 6.68
N PRO A 39 -8.34 -17.27 7.92
CA PRO A 39 -8.88 -15.96 8.31
C PRO A 39 -8.51 -14.81 7.38
N VAL A 40 -7.26 -14.75 6.91
CA VAL A 40 -6.77 -13.70 5.98
C VAL A 40 -7.51 -13.79 4.64
N ALA A 41 -7.68 -15.01 4.11
CA ALA A 41 -8.37 -15.22 2.84
C ALA A 41 -9.88 -14.91 2.96
N LEU A 42 -10.52 -15.25 4.07
CA LEU A 42 -11.92 -14.90 4.34
C LEU A 42 -12.10 -13.38 4.43
N ALA A 43 -11.20 -12.67 5.11
CA ALA A 43 -11.23 -11.21 5.20
C ALA A 43 -11.01 -10.55 3.81
N ALA A 44 -10.10 -11.08 2.99
CA ALA A 44 -9.91 -10.59 1.62
C ALA A 44 -11.13 -10.83 0.72
N LEU A 45 -11.78 -11.98 0.85
CA LEU A 45 -13.05 -12.26 0.15
C LEU A 45 -14.18 -11.34 0.62
N ALA A 46 -14.27 -11.04 1.92
CA ALA A 46 -15.24 -10.09 2.46
C ALA A 46 -14.99 -8.67 1.92
N THR A 47 -13.73 -8.25 1.82
CA THR A 47 -13.35 -6.96 1.22
C THR A 47 -13.74 -6.91 -0.26
N LEU A 48 -13.50 -7.98 -1.01
CA LEU A 48 -13.91 -8.09 -2.41
C LEU A 48 -15.45 -8.05 -2.54
N ALA A 49 -16.16 -8.79 -1.71
CA ALA A 49 -17.63 -8.81 -1.72
C ALA A 49 -18.21 -7.42 -1.41
N ALA A 50 -17.68 -6.71 -0.42
CA ALA A 50 -18.10 -5.35 -0.07
C ALA A 50 -17.88 -4.37 -1.24
N ALA A 51 -16.69 -4.44 -1.88
CA ALA A 51 -16.36 -3.60 -3.03
C ALA A 51 -17.26 -3.91 -4.25
N LEU A 52 -17.54 -5.18 -4.50
CA LEU A 52 -18.45 -5.61 -5.58
C LEU A 52 -19.89 -5.16 -5.32
N LEU A 53 -20.38 -5.31 -4.09
CA LEU A 53 -21.72 -4.85 -3.71
C LEU A 53 -21.83 -3.34 -3.89
N SER A 54 -20.86 -2.58 -3.40
CA SER A 54 -20.83 -1.14 -3.59
C SER A 54 -20.82 -0.75 -5.08
N TRP A 55 -19.99 -1.41 -5.88
CA TRP A 55 -19.91 -1.16 -7.33
C TRP A 55 -21.21 -1.52 -8.07
N LEU A 56 -21.93 -2.55 -7.65
CA LEU A 56 -23.22 -2.93 -8.24
C LEU A 56 -24.31 -1.87 -7.99
N PHE A 57 -24.29 -1.22 -6.84
CA PHE A 57 -25.25 -0.15 -6.51
C PHE A 57 -24.90 1.19 -7.17
N ALA A 58 -23.61 1.46 -7.40
CA ALA A 58 -23.13 2.70 -7.99
C ALA A 58 -21.94 2.42 -8.94
N PRO A 59 -22.19 1.85 -10.12
CA PRO A 59 -21.12 1.47 -11.05
C PRO A 59 -20.37 2.69 -11.58
N CYS A 60 -19.04 2.61 -11.55
CA CYS A 60 -18.16 3.62 -12.11
C CYS A 60 -17.01 2.95 -12.89
N ALA A 61 -16.68 3.49 -14.07
CA ALA A 61 -15.62 2.94 -14.91
C ALA A 61 -14.25 2.99 -14.25
N THR A 62 -13.95 4.05 -13.49
CA THR A 62 -12.68 4.21 -12.75
C THR A 62 -12.56 3.20 -11.61
N GLY A 63 -13.67 2.86 -10.96
CA GLY A 63 -13.71 1.86 -9.89
C GLY A 63 -13.37 0.44 -10.34
N GLY A 64 -13.52 0.12 -11.64
CA GLY A 64 -13.17 -1.20 -12.19
C GLY A 64 -11.69 -1.56 -12.03
N TRP A 65 -10.80 -0.58 -12.09
CA TRP A 65 -9.37 -0.80 -11.90
C TRP A 65 -9.02 -1.16 -10.45
N THR A 66 -9.61 -0.48 -9.49
CA THR A 66 -9.44 -0.79 -8.06
C THR A 66 -9.98 -2.18 -7.73
N LEU A 67 -11.14 -2.56 -8.29
CA LEU A 67 -11.67 -3.93 -8.16
C LEU A 67 -10.68 -4.98 -8.66
N GLY A 68 -10.02 -4.76 -9.82
CA GLY A 68 -8.96 -5.65 -10.32
C GLY A 68 -7.83 -5.85 -9.31
N GLY A 69 -7.43 -4.79 -8.60
CA GLY A 69 -6.44 -4.87 -7.50
C GLY A 69 -6.95 -5.66 -6.30
N ILE A 70 -8.20 -5.49 -5.89
CA ILE A 70 -8.80 -6.23 -4.78
C ILE A 70 -8.95 -7.72 -5.13
N VAL A 71 -9.31 -8.05 -6.38
CA VAL A 71 -9.31 -9.44 -6.89
C VAL A 71 -7.91 -10.06 -6.80
N LEU A 72 -6.86 -9.29 -7.14
CA LEU A 72 -5.47 -9.74 -7.01
C LEU A 72 -5.14 -10.10 -5.56
N VAL A 73 -5.53 -9.24 -4.59
CA VAL A 73 -5.33 -9.49 -3.16
C VAL A 73 -6.06 -10.75 -2.71
N ALA A 74 -7.34 -10.90 -3.08
CA ALA A 74 -8.13 -12.08 -2.72
C ALA A 74 -7.54 -13.38 -3.30
N ALA A 75 -7.16 -13.39 -4.58
CA ALA A 75 -6.55 -14.56 -5.21
C ALA A 75 -5.19 -14.91 -4.59
N ALA A 76 -4.35 -13.91 -4.29
CA ALA A 76 -3.07 -14.11 -3.62
C ALA A 76 -3.25 -14.73 -2.23
N THR A 77 -4.23 -14.27 -1.44
CA THR A 77 -4.49 -14.83 -0.10
C THR A 77 -5.02 -16.26 -0.15
N LEU A 78 -5.84 -16.60 -1.14
CA LEU A 78 -6.31 -17.97 -1.36
C LEU A 78 -5.17 -18.92 -1.69
N LEU A 79 -4.20 -18.50 -2.51
CA LEU A 79 -3.04 -19.30 -2.86
C LEU A 79 -2.01 -19.39 -1.73
N GLY A 80 -1.82 -18.31 -0.95
CA GLY A 80 -0.86 -18.23 0.14
C GLY A 80 0.60 -18.43 -0.31
N PRO A 81 1.08 -17.75 -1.37
CA PRO A 81 2.43 -17.94 -1.85
C PRO A 81 3.47 -17.46 -0.83
N PRO A 82 4.66 -18.07 -0.81
CA PRO A 82 5.76 -17.51 -0.02
C PRO A 82 6.15 -16.12 -0.55
N LEU A 83 6.66 -15.27 0.33
CA LEU A 83 7.11 -13.93 -0.04
C LEU A 83 8.27 -14.02 -1.06
N PRO A 84 8.15 -13.39 -2.23
CA PRO A 84 9.19 -13.42 -3.26
C PRO A 84 10.31 -12.41 -2.96
N TRP A 85 11.09 -12.62 -1.90
CA TRP A 85 12.09 -11.72 -1.34
C TRP A 85 13.02 -11.08 -2.39
N ARG A 86 13.54 -11.92 -3.32
CA ARG A 86 14.46 -11.45 -4.37
C ARG A 86 13.79 -10.51 -5.34
N ALA A 87 12.54 -10.83 -5.75
CA ALA A 87 11.79 -9.99 -6.68
C ALA A 87 11.40 -8.65 -6.04
N VAL A 88 10.96 -8.67 -4.76
CA VAL A 88 10.65 -7.44 -4.02
C VAL A 88 11.89 -6.56 -3.86
N GLY A 89 13.03 -7.16 -3.46
CA GLY A 89 14.29 -6.43 -3.31
C GLY A 89 14.81 -5.86 -4.63
N ALA A 90 14.70 -6.62 -5.71
CA ALA A 90 15.12 -6.16 -7.05
C ALA A 90 14.20 -5.04 -7.55
N ALA A 91 12.88 -5.17 -7.39
CA ALA A 91 11.93 -4.15 -7.83
C ALA A 91 12.13 -2.82 -7.08
N GLY A 92 12.28 -2.87 -5.74
CA GLY A 92 12.59 -1.68 -4.94
C GLY A 92 13.94 -1.07 -5.32
N GLY A 93 14.97 -1.90 -5.49
CA GLY A 93 16.30 -1.46 -5.93
C GLY A 93 16.29 -0.77 -7.30
N LEU A 94 15.59 -1.34 -8.28
CA LEU A 94 15.45 -0.75 -9.62
C LEU A 94 14.68 0.57 -9.58
N ALA A 95 13.58 0.64 -8.83
CA ALA A 95 12.82 1.87 -8.66
C ALA A 95 13.68 2.98 -8.03
N ALA A 96 14.45 2.64 -7.00
CA ALA A 96 15.37 3.57 -6.34
C ALA A 96 16.53 4.01 -7.25
N ALA A 97 17.09 3.08 -8.05
CA ALA A 97 18.16 3.39 -8.99
C ALA A 97 17.73 4.44 -10.02
N VAL A 98 16.49 4.36 -10.52
CA VAL A 98 15.94 5.39 -11.43
C VAL A 98 15.87 6.75 -10.75
N VAL A 99 15.45 6.82 -9.47
CA VAL A 99 15.44 8.08 -8.71
C VAL A 99 16.84 8.66 -8.57
N LEU A 100 17.87 7.81 -8.30
CA LEU A 100 19.25 8.27 -8.20
C LEU A 100 19.78 8.76 -9.56
N LEU A 101 19.46 8.07 -10.66
CA LEU A 101 19.81 8.54 -12.01
C LEU A 101 19.19 9.90 -12.30
N GLN A 102 17.90 10.10 -11.98
CA GLN A 102 17.23 11.39 -12.12
C GLN A 102 17.90 12.48 -11.28
N ALA A 103 18.29 12.16 -10.05
CA ALA A 103 19.01 13.09 -9.17
C ALA A 103 20.38 13.51 -9.74
N LEU A 104 21.02 12.64 -10.53
CA LEU A 104 22.26 12.92 -11.24
C LEU A 104 22.04 13.61 -12.61
N GLY A 105 20.82 13.95 -12.98
CA GLY A 105 20.49 14.52 -14.29
C GLY A 105 20.45 13.49 -15.45
N LEU A 106 20.58 12.21 -15.15
CA LEU A 106 20.55 11.10 -16.11
C LEU A 106 19.13 10.49 -16.16
N ASP A 107 18.13 11.27 -16.59
CA ASP A 107 16.75 10.82 -16.59
C ASP A 107 16.42 9.91 -17.79
N PRO A 108 16.21 8.58 -17.58
CA PRO A 108 15.90 7.66 -18.66
C PRO A 108 14.53 7.87 -19.30
N PHE A 109 13.66 8.66 -18.66
CA PHE A 109 12.28 8.88 -19.09
C PHE A 109 12.00 10.33 -19.51
N ALA A 110 13.00 11.20 -19.58
CA ALA A 110 12.84 12.62 -19.88
C ALA A 110 11.98 12.88 -21.14
N ARG A 111 12.16 12.06 -22.20
CA ARG A 111 11.42 12.17 -23.46
C ARG A 111 9.92 11.85 -23.36
N PHE A 112 9.48 11.19 -22.28
CA PHE A 112 8.09 10.75 -22.08
C PHE A 112 7.32 11.63 -21.11
N VAL A 113 7.99 12.57 -20.47
CA VAL A 113 7.38 13.50 -19.52
C VAL A 113 7.25 14.85 -20.22
N PRO A 114 6.03 15.34 -20.47
CA PRO A 114 5.83 16.68 -21.00
C PRO A 114 6.54 17.70 -20.11
N GLU A 115 7.26 18.64 -20.71
CA GLU A 115 7.75 19.79 -19.97
C GLU A 115 6.54 20.59 -19.52
N ALA A 116 6.12 20.40 -18.28
CA ALA A 116 5.17 21.29 -17.66
C ALA A 116 5.89 22.63 -17.48
N GLU A 117 5.43 23.66 -18.16
CA GLU A 117 5.98 25.01 -18.06
C GLU A 117 6.15 25.39 -16.58
N GLY A 118 7.41 25.51 -16.16
CA GLY A 118 7.80 26.03 -14.85
C GLY A 118 7.87 25.04 -13.67
N ARG A 119 7.48 23.77 -13.79
CA ARG A 119 7.61 22.78 -12.69
C ARG A 119 8.06 21.40 -13.19
N ARG A 120 9.34 21.20 -13.30
CA ARG A 120 9.89 19.83 -13.43
C ARG A 120 9.71 19.08 -12.11
N LEU A 121 8.91 18.01 -12.11
CA LEU A 121 8.98 16.96 -11.09
C LEU A 121 10.26 16.17 -11.36
N VAL A 122 11.39 16.60 -10.78
CA VAL A 122 12.72 16.08 -11.13
C VAL A 122 12.90 14.60 -10.73
N LEU A 123 12.20 14.13 -9.70
CA LEU A 123 12.37 12.79 -9.12
C LEU A 123 11.08 11.97 -9.15
N TYR A 124 10.48 11.80 -10.31
CA TYR A 124 9.22 11.07 -10.46
C TYR A 124 9.38 9.54 -10.59
N GLY A 125 10.62 9.05 -10.74
CA GLY A 125 10.97 7.63 -10.80
C GLY A 125 10.23 6.87 -11.92
N THR A 126 9.97 5.59 -11.68
CA THR A 126 9.21 4.72 -12.60
C THR A 126 7.70 4.83 -12.44
N LEU A 127 7.22 5.61 -11.46
CA LEU A 127 5.80 5.69 -11.11
C LEU A 127 5.15 7.03 -11.51
N GLY A 128 5.93 7.96 -12.02
CA GLY A 128 5.43 9.25 -12.52
C GLY A 128 5.19 10.30 -11.43
N ASN A 129 5.45 9.98 -10.16
CA ASN A 129 5.28 10.90 -9.03
C ASN A 129 6.24 10.50 -7.90
N PRO A 130 6.95 11.47 -7.26
CA PRO A 130 7.86 11.22 -6.15
C PRO A 130 7.21 10.47 -4.97
N ASP A 131 5.99 10.88 -4.59
CA ASP A 131 5.27 10.25 -3.48
C ASP A 131 4.88 8.80 -3.77
N PHE A 132 4.56 8.46 -5.04
CA PHE A 132 4.24 7.09 -5.43
C PHE A 132 5.47 6.18 -5.33
N VAL A 133 6.63 6.67 -5.78
CA VAL A 133 7.88 5.92 -5.61
C VAL A 133 8.24 5.78 -4.14
N ALA A 134 8.12 6.86 -3.37
CA ALA A 134 8.36 6.85 -1.93
C ALA A 134 7.43 5.86 -1.19
N SER A 135 6.20 5.65 -1.65
CA SER A 135 5.29 4.62 -1.14
C SER A 135 5.87 3.23 -1.31
N VAL A 136 6.16 2.87 -2.54
CA VAL A 136 6.71 1.55 -2.87
C VAL A 136 8.03 1.30 -2.12
N LEU A 137 8.93 2.28 -2.07
CA LEU A 137 10.20 2.14 -1.36
C LEU A 137 10.01 2.04 0.16
N GLY A 138 9.04 2.75 0.75
CA GLY A 138 8.71 2.68 2.16
C GLY A 138 8.27 1.28 2.61
N VAL A 139 7.64 0.52 1.73
CA VAL A 139 7.23 -0.88 1.97
C VAL A 139 8.34 -1.86 1.58
N THR A 140 9.02 -1.64 0.44
CA THR A 140 10.03 -2.60 -0.04
C THR A 140 11.34 -2.54 0.71
N ALA A 141 11.75 -1.40 1.28
CA ALA A 141 12.98 -1.27 2.03
C ALA A 141 13.02 -2.16 3.29
N PRO A 142 12.01 -2.18 4.18
CA PRO A 142 11.96 -3.14 5.28
C PRO A 142 12.02 -4.60 4.82
N LEU A 143 11.30 -4.95 3.76
CA LEU A 143 11.28 -6.30 3.20
C LEU A 143 12.65 -6.70 2.64
N THR A 144 13.31 -5.79 1.91
CA THR A 144 14.65 -6.02 1.34
C THR A 144 15.68 -6.19 2.45
N LEU A 145 15.56 -5.44 3.54
CA LEU A 145 16.44 -5.58 4.70
C LEU A 145 16.27 -6.95 5.37
N VAL A 146 15.03 -7.41 5.56
CA VAL A 146 14.77 -8.79 6.03
C VAL A 146 15.34 -9.81 5.05
N ALA A 147 15.20 -9.59 3.75
CA ALA A 147 15.81 -10.47 2.74
C ALA A 147 17.35 -10.54 2.88
N ALA A 148 18.01 -9.41 3.17
CA ALA A 148 19.45 -9.36 3.40
C ALA A 148 19.86 -10.12 4.67
N LEU A 149 19.08 -10.00 5.76
CA LEU A 149 19.34 -10.72 7.02
C LEU A 149 19.13 -12.24 6.90
N ARG A 150 18.22 -12.68 6.01
CA ARG A 150 17.95 -14.10 5.72
C ARG A 150 18.91 -14.70 4.70
N ALA A 151 19.61 -13.87 3.95
CA ALA A 151 20.34 -14.33 2.78
C ALA A 151 21.50 -15.26 3.15
N ARG A 152 21.56 -16.41 2.49
CA ARG A 152 22.75 -17.26 2.46
C ARG A 152 23.76 -16.70 1.45
N ARG A 153 25.04 -17.16 1.52
CA ARG A 153 26.14 -16.72 0.65
C ARG A 153 25.70 -16.44 -0.80
N GLY A 154 26.03 -15.28 -1.32
CA GLY A 154 25.78 -14.87 -2.71
C GLY A 154 24.69 -13.81 -2.90
N TRP A 155 23.62 -13.77 -2.07
CA TRP A 155 22.54 -12.76 -2.18
C TRP A 155 22.65 -11.60 -1.19
N THR A 156 23.40 -11.75 -0.09
CA THR A 156 23.53 -10.74 0.96
C THR A 156 24.00 -9.39 0.43
N ARG A 157 25.09 -9.37 -0.38
CA ARG A 157 25.64 -8.14 -0.94
C ARG A 157 24.67 -7.41 -1.89
N PRO A 158 24.03 -8.07 -2.89
CA PRO A 158 23.01 -7.43 -3.72
C PRO A 158 21.82 -6.86 -2.91
N ALA A 159 21.36 -7.58 -1.88
CA ALA A 159 20.26 -7.11 -1.04
C ALA A 159 20.67 -5.89 -0.21
N LEU A 160 21.86 -5.87 0.39
CA LEU A 160 22.38 -4.72 1.14
C LEU A 160 22.58 -3.50 0.22
N LEU A 161 23.10 -3.70 -0.99
CA LEU A 161 23.20 -2.64 -1.99
C LEU A 161 21.80 -2.10 -2.34
N SER A 162 20.83 -2.97 -2.57
CA SER A 162 19.44 -2.58 -2.85
C SER A 162 18.85 -1.76 -1.69
N VAL A 163 19.07 -2.17 -0.43
CA VAL A 163 18.64 -1.38 0.74
C VAL A 163 19.31 -0.01 0.75
N ALA A 164 20.61 0.07 0.55
CA ALA A 164 21.34 1.33 0.58
C ALA A 164 20.81 2.33 -0.45
N ILE A 165 20.61 1.90 -1.71
CA ILE A 165 20.07 2.78 -2.75
C ILE A 165 18.60 3.15 -2.48
N GLN A 166 17.79 2.25 -1.91
CA GLN A 166 16.42 2.58 -1.51
C GLN A 166 16.40 3.65 -0.41
N VAL A 167 17.23 3.54 0.60
CA VAL A 167 17.33 4.52 1.71
C VAL A 167 17.79 5.88 1.20
N LEU A 168 18.81 5.91 0.33
CA LEU A 168 19.27 7.15 -0.31
C LEU A 168 18.15 7.81 -1.14
N ALA A 169 17.44 7.02 -1.96
CA ALA A 169 16.34 7.52 -2.75
C ALA A 169 15.21 8.08 -1.87
N LEU A 170 14.88 7.41 -0.75
CA LEU A 170 13.88 7.90 0.22
C LEU A 170 14.26 9.26 0.80
N GLY A 171 15.53 9.49 1.12
CA GLY A 171 16.03 10.81 1.55
C GLY A 171 15.84 11.88 0.48
N LEU A 172 16.10 11.57 -0.80
CA LEU A 172 15.95 12.50 -1.91
C LEU A 172 14.49 12.82 -2.24
N LEU A 173 13.58 11.86 -2.06
CA LEU A 173 12.14 12.01 -2.36
C LEU A 173 11.39 12.93 -1.39
N ARG A 174 11.91 13.14 -0.18
CA ARG A 174 11.40 14.13 0.81
C ARG A 174 9.91 13.99 1.12
N SER A 175 9.42 12.78 1.32
CA SER A 175 8.00 12.48 1.55
C SER A 175 7.69 12.33 3.04
N PHE A 176 6.79 13.16 3.59
CA PHE A 176 6.30 13.05 4.97
C PHE A 176 5.58 11.72 5.24
N ALA A 177 4.79 11.25 4.27
CA ALA A 177 4.08 9.98 4.38
C ALA A 177 5.05 8.80 4.51
N THR A 178 6.25 8.90 3.91
CA THR A 178 7.30 7.88 4.05
C THR A 178 7.91 7.86 5.45
N VAL A 179 8.09 9.01 6.07
CA VAL A 179 8.55 9.09 7.46
C VAL A 179 7.58 8.36 8.39
N LEU A 180 6.27 8.58 8.20
CA LEU A 180 5.24 7.87 8.95
C LEU A 180 5.28 6.36 8.70
N ALA A 181 5.41 5.93 7.45
CA ALA A 181 5.50 4.51 7.07
C ALA A 181 6.72 3.82 7.68
N LEU A 182 7.91 4.42 7.58
CA LEU A 182 9.13 3.89 8.18
C LEU A 182 9.08 3.90 9.71
N GLY A 183 8.46 4.92 10.31
CA GLY A 183 8.21 5.00 11.75
C GLY A 183 7.35 3.84 12.24
N ALA A 184 6.26 3.54 11.53
CA ALA A 184 5.38 2.41 11.84
C ALA A 184 6.11 1.06 11.69
N ALA A 185 6.89 0.87 10.62
CA ALA A 185 7.69 -0.33 10.41
C ALA A 185 8.76 -0.49 11.53
N ALA A 186 9.43 0.59 11.92
CA ALA A 186 10.41 0.59 13.01
C ALA A 186 9.75 0.25 14.35
N ALA A 187 8.59 0.83 14.65
CA ALA A 187 7.83 0.52 15.86
C ALA A 187 7.47 -0.98 15.92
N VAL A 188 6.99 -1.55 14.80
CA VAL A 188 6.72 -2.99 14.71
C VAL A 188 8.00 -3.79 14.95
N ALA A 189 9.13 -3.42 14.35
CA ALA A 189 10.40 -4.12 14.55
C ALA A 189 10.87 -4.08 16.02
N VAL A 190 10.62 -3.00 16.75
CA VAL A 190 10.92 -2.88 18.17
C VAL A 190 9.99 -3.73 19.03
N LEU A 191 8.68 -3.69 18.73
CA LEU A 191 7.63 -4.33 19.52
C LEU A 191 7.37 -5.80 19.17
N PHE A 192 7.94 -6.30 18.07
CA PHE A 192 7.72 -7.67 17.60
C PHE A 192 8.11 -8.71 18.66
N PRO A 193 7.29 -9.75 18.90
CA PRO A 193 7.59 -10.78 19.88
C PRO A 193 8.87 -11.55 19.54
N GLY A 194 9.78 -11.65 20.50
CA GLY A 194 11.07 -12.35 20.36
C GLY A 194 12.29 -11.43 20.56
N SER A 195 13.40 -12.00 20.95
CA SER A 195 14.64 -11.27 21.33
C SER A 195 15.80 -11.46 20.35
N GLY A 196 15.52 -11.90 19.12
CA GLY A 196 16.53 -12.23 18.13
C GLY A 196 17.46 -11.06 17.74
N ARG A 197 18.71 -11.37 17.45
CA ARG A 197 19.73 -10.41 16.98
C ARG A 197 19.26 -9.70 15.70
N GLU A 198 18.63 -10.43 14.80
CA GLU A 198 18.14 -9.94 13.51
C GLU A 198 17.08 -8.86 13.69
N ARG A 199 16.18 -9.00 14.67
CA ARG A 199 15.18 -7.99 15.00
C ARG A 199 15.83 -6.67 15.42
N ARG A 200 16.87 -6.74 16.27
CA ARG A 200 17.59 -5.53 16.73
C ARG A 200 18.25 -4.82 15.54
N TRP A 201 18.90 -5.58 14.65
CA TRP A 201 19.49 -5.02 13.44
C TRP A 201 18.45 -4.41 12.51
N LEU A 202 17.30 -5.05 12.35
CA LEU A 202 16.19 -4.49 11.56
C LEU A 202 15.69 -3.18 12.17
N ALA A 203 15.44 -3.14 13.48
CA ALA A 203 14.98 -1.94 14.17
C ALA A 203 15.98 -0.78 14.05
N LEU A 204 17.28 -1.05 14.27
CA LEU A 204 18.35 -0.05 14.12
C LEU A 204 18.46 0.47 12.67
N ALA A 205 18.40 -0.41 11.67
CA ALA A 205 18.49 -0.02 10.27
C ALA A 205 17.25 0.76 9.80
N LEU A 206 16.05 0.40 10.28
CA LEU A 206 14.83 1.17 10.00
C LEU A 206 14.86 2.52 10.72
N GLY A 207 15.38 2.58 11.94
CA GLY A 207 15.62 3.85 12.64
C GLY A 207 16.59 4.76 11.89
N ALA A 208 17.68 4.22 11.36
CA ALA A 208 18.61 4.96 10.52
C ALA A 208 17.96 5.43 9.20
N ALA A 209 17.19 4.56 8.55
CA ALA A 209 16.45 4.90 7.33
C ALA A 209 15.41 6.01 7.59
N LEU A 210 14.73 5.96 8.74
CA LEU A 210 13.80 6.99 9.19
C LEU A 210 14.51 8.33 9.35
N VAL A 211 15.69 8.36 9.99
CA VAL A 211 16.51 9.58 10.13
C VAL A 211 16.89 10.13 8.76
N VAL A 212 17.39 9.29 7.85
CA VAL A 212 17.79 9.71 6.49
C VAL A 212 16.57 10.27 5.73
N ALA A 213 15.39 9.69 5.86
CA ALA A 213 14.17 10.19 5.22
C ALA A 213 13.65 11.50 5.85
N ALA A 214 13.86 11.69 7.16
CA ALA A 214 13.38 12.85 7.90
C ALA A 214 14.30 14.07 7.80
N LEU A 215 15.62 13.88 7.73
CA LEU A 215 16.59 14.98 7.70
C LEU A 215 16.32 16.03 6.59
N PRO A 216 16.01 15.65 5.34
CA PRO A 216 15.72 16.63 4.28
C PRO A 216 14.39 17.36 4.45
N LEU A 217 13.58 16.97 5.44
CA LEU A 217 12.34 17.65 5.83
C LEU A 217 12.56 18.66 6.96
N ALA A 218 13.75 18.64 7.59
CA ALA A 218 14.11 19.62 8.62
C ALA A 218 14.01 21.05 8.04
N GLY A 219 13.34 21.94 8.75
CA GLY A 219 13.07 23.30 8.30
C GLY A 219 11.87 23.45 7.34
N ARG A 220 11.25 22.37 6.87
CA ARG A 220 10.00 22.44 6.14
C ARG A 220 8.81 22.46 7.10
N SER A 221 7.92 23.42 6.96
CA SER A 221 6.68 23.43 7.72
C SER A 221 5.73 22.34 7.15
N PRO A 222 5.36 21.31 7.94
CA PRO A 222 4.35 20.34 7.52
C PRO A 222 2.96 20.99 7.41
N GLY A 223 2.77 22.19 7.96
CA GLY A 223 1.47 22.84 8.09
C GLY A 223 0.76 23.13 6.76
N SER A 224 1.49 23.32 5.65
CA SER A 224 0.84 23.47 4.33
C SER A 224 0.29 22.15 3.80
N VAL A 225 1.05 21.07 3.96
CA VAL A 225 0.63 19.71 3.54
C VAL A 225 -0.55 19.27 4.39
N LEU A 226 -0.46 19.42 5.72
CA LEU A 226 -1.54 19.06 6.64
C LEU A 226 -2.81 19.88 6.39
N ARG A 227 -2.71 21.18 6.11
CA ARG A 227 -3.88 22.00 5.76
C ARG A 227 -4.54 21.54 4.46
N GLY A 228 -3.76 21.17 3.43
CA GLY A 228 -4.30 20.60 2.21
C GLY A 228 -5.04 19.29 2.46
N ARG A 229 -4.44 18.37 3.22
CA ARG A 229 -5.10 17.11 3.62
C ARG A 229 -6.38 17.36 4.42
N TRP A 230 -6.31 18.25 5.41
CA TRP A 230 -7.48 18.64 6.18
C TRP A 230 -8.59 19.24 5.34
N TYR A 231 -8.24 20.07 4.34
CA TYR A 231 -9.21 20.60 3.39
C TYR A 231 -9.95 19.50 2.66
N LEU A 232 -9.24 18.49 2.12
CA LEU A 232 -9.83 17.36 1.43
C LEU A 232 -10.76 16.55 2.35
N VAL A 233 -10.23 16.13 3.49
CA VAL A 233 -10.97 15.32 4.49
C VAL A 233 -12.20 16.09 4.99
N SER A 234 -12.06 17.35 5.40
CA SER A 234 -13.17 18.14 5.94
C SER A 234 -14.23 18.52 4.90
N THR A 235 -13.89 18.48 3.61
CA THR A 235 -14.87 18.66 2.53
C THR A 235 -15.65 17.38 2.26
N ALA A 236 -15.00 16.23 2.29
CA ALA A 236 -15.62 14.96 1.93
C ALA A 236 -16.32 14.24 3.09
N ALA A 237 -15.81 14.36 4.32
CA ALA A 237 -16.31 13.60 5.48
C ALA A 237 -17.83 13.77 5.77
N PRO A 238 -18.47 14.93 5.60
CA PRO A 238 -19.91 15.05 5.79
C PRO A 238 -20.72 14.13 4.89
N HIS A 239 -20.23 13.83 3.69
CA HIS A 239 -20.92 13.02 2.69
C HIS A 239 -20.87 11.50 2.94
N VAL A 240 -20.20 11.05 3.99
CA VAL A 240 -20.32 9.68 4.50
C VAL A 240 -21.76 9.37 4.91
N ALA A 241 -22.49 10.37 5.41
CA ALA A 241 -23.87 10.21 5.83
C ALA A 241 -24.85 9.92 4.68
N ASP A 242 -24.48 10.25 3.43
CA ASP A 242 -25.34 10.06 2.25
C ASP A 242 -25.54 8.57 1.93
N ALA A 243 -24.53 7.71 2.22
CA ALA A 243 -24.61 6.27 2.02
C ALA A 243 -23.72 5.50 3.03
N PRO A 244 -24.07 5.49 4.34
CA PRO A 244 -23.15 5.07 5.40
C PRO A 244 -22.82 3.57 5.38
N TRP A 245 -23.71 2.71 4.86
CA TRP A 245 -23.54 1.26 4.92
C TRP A 245 -22.72 0.67 3.79
N LEU A 246 -23.05 0.98 2.55
CA LEU A 246 -22.43 0.40 1.34
C LEU A 246 -21.65 1.43 0.52
N GLY A 247 -21.61 2.69 0.96
CA GLY A 247 -20.94 3.76 0.27
C GLY A 247 -21.64 4.20 -1.02
N GLN A 248 -21.01 5.13 -1.72
CA GLN A 248 -21.52 5.75 -2.95
C GLN A 248 -20.90 5.14 -4.22
N GLY A 249 -20.18 4.03 -4.07
CA GLY A 249 -19.50 3.31 -5.15
C GLY A 249 -18.04 3.72 -5.34
N PRO A 250 -17.19 2.81 -5.85
CA PRO A 250 -15.78 3.10 -6.10
C PRO A 250 -15.59 4.31 -7.03
N GLY A 251 -14.62 5.17 -6.71
CA GLY A 251 -14.36 6.41 -7.44
C GLY A 251 -15.33 7.54 -7.10
N THR A 252 -15.93 7.50 -5.93
CA THR A 252 -16.84 8.53 -5.39
C THR A 252 -16.21 9.91 -5.42
N VAL A 253 -14.94 10.04 -5.01
CA VAL A 253 -14.24 11.33 -4.96
C VAL A 253 -14.22 11.99 -6.35
N VAL A 254 -13.76 11.29 -7.38
CA VAL A 254 -13.70 11.83 -8.75
C VAL A 254 -15.06 12.32 -9.23
N ARG A 255 -16.14 11.59 -8.89
CA ARG A 255 -17.49 11.91 -9.35
C ARG A 255 -18.12 13.09 -8.64
N HIS A 256 -17.94 13.16 -7.34
CA HIS A 256 -18.70 14.07 -6.47
C HIS A 256 -17.90 15.27 -5.99
N TRP A 257 -16.56 15.23 -6.07
CA TRP A 257 -15.70 16.32 -5.58
C TRP A 257 -16.10 17.71 -6.05
N PRO A 258 -16.38 17.94 -7.35
CA PRO A 258 -16.76 19.29 -7.80
C PRO A 258 -18.03 19.81 -7.12
N ALA A 259 -19.00 18.92 -6.87
CA ALA A 259 -20.24 19.28 -6.19
C ALA A 259 -20.01 19.57 -4.70
N TRP A 260 -19.25 18.72 -4.01
CA TRP A 260 -18.90 18.90 -2.58
C TRP A 260 -18.09 20.18 -2.34
N GLU A 261 -17.13 20.44 -3.21
CA GLU A 261 -16.32 21.65 -3.13
C GLU A 261 -17.18 22.91 -3.37
N LEU A 262 -18.08 22.88 -4.35
CA LEU A 262 -19.02 23.96 -4.60
C LEU A 262 -19.97 24.18 -3.42
N GLU A 263 -20.50 23.14 -2.81
CA GLU A 263 -21.35 23.21 -1.63
C GLU A 263 -20.60 23.86 -0.45
N ARG A 264 -19.36 23.41 -0.19
CA ARG A 264 -18.49 24.01 0.82
C ARG A 264 -18.30 25.50 0.62
N TRP A 265 -18.02 25.95 -0.61
CA TRP A 265 -17.81 27.36 -0.90
C TRP A 265 -19.10 28.17 -0.87
N ARG A 266 -20.20 27.58 -1.31
CA ARG A 266 -21.52 28.23 -1.18
C ARG A 266 -21.91 28.45 0.27
N SER A 267 -21.67 27.50 1.13
CA SER A 267 -21.98 27.63 2.57
C SER A 267 -21.12 28.68 3.27
N ARG A 268 -19.88 28.91 2.82
CA ARG A 268 -18.92 29.82 3.45
C ARG A 268 -18.94 31.25 2.86
N CYS A 269 -19.02 31.34 1.54
CA CYS A 269 -18.85 32.56 0.77
C CYS A 269 -20.08 32.91 -0.07
N GLY A 270 -21.14 32.11 -0.05
CA GLY A 270 -22.24 32.30 -0.98
C GLY A 270 -21.77 32.09 -2.42
N VAL A 271 -22.05 33.07 -3.28
CA VAL A 271 -21.61 33.07 -4.69
C VAL A 271 -20.52 34.14 -4.96
N ASP A 272 -19.92 34.71 -3.91
CA ASP A 272 -18.91 35.77 -4.04
C ASP A 272 -17.51 35.19 -4.34
N PRO A 273 -16.99 35.33 -5.58
CA PRO A 273 -15.67 34.88 -5.95
C PRO A 273 -14.53 35.57 -5.19
N ALA A 274 -14.73 36.83 -4.76
CA ALA A 274 -13.71 37.56 -4.02
C ALA A 274 -13.52 37.00 -2.62
N CYS A 275 -14.61 36.57 -1.97
CA CYS A 275 -14.53 35.82 -0.71
C CYS A 275 -13.74 34.52 -0.87
N VAL A 276 -14.04 33.73 -1.91
CA VAL A 276 -13.30 32.47 -2.17
C VAL A 276 -11.82 32.78 -2.39
N ALA A 277 -11.48 33.73 -3.25
CA ALA A 277 -10.09 34.07 -3.56
C ALA A 277 -9.30 34.59 -2.33
N ALA A 278 -9.95 35.29 -1.42
CA ALA A 278 -9.34 35.76 -0.19
C ALA A 278 -9.12 34.67 0.86
N HIS A 279 -9.78 33.53 0.70
CA HIS A 279 -9.69 32.43 1.70
C HIS A 279 -8.38 31.65 1.58
N PRO A 280 -7.66 31.37 2.68
CA PRO A 280 -6.38 30.63 2.63
C PRO A 280 -6.48 29.22 2.03
N GLU A 281 -7.66 28.64 2.06
CA GLU A 281 -7.94 27.29 1.52
C GLU A 281 -8.16 27.30 -0.01
N ALA A 282 -8.41 28.46 -0.64
CA ALA A 282 -8.64 28.58 -2.09
C ALA A 282 -7.53 27.97 -2.95
N ARG A 283 -6.28 27.98 -2.44
CA ARG A 283 -5.13 27.35 -3.12
C ARG A 283 -5.20 25.83 -3.23
N PHE A 284 -6.14 25.17 -2.54
CA PHE A 284 -6.35 23.73 -2.57
C PHE A 284 -7.54 23.34 -3.43
N THR A 285 -8.26 24.33 -3.99
CA THR A 285 -9.38 24.09 -4.92
C THR A 285 -8.88 23.44 -6.20
N GLY A 286 -9.73 22.67 -6.85
CA GLY A 286 -9.48 22.05 -8.14
C GLY A 286 -9.92 20.59 -8.19
N VAL A 287 -9.64 19.95 -9.31
CA VAL A 287 -10.00 18.54 -9.51
C VAL A 287 -9.18 17.65 -8.57
N GLN A 288 -9.88 16.84 -7.81
CA GLN A 288 -9.29 15.84 -6.92
C GLN A 288 -9.72 14.45 -7.36
N ASP A 289 -8.74 13.58 -7.53
CA ASP A 289 -8.98 12.18 -7.86
C ASP A 289 -9.10 11.32 -6.59
N HIS A 290 -8.40 11.73 -5.50
CA HIS A 290 -8.33 11.01 -4.23
C HIS A 290 -8.23 11.97 -3.03
N LEU A 291 -8.69 11.49 -1.85
CA LEU A 291 -8.68 12.27 -0.60
C LEU A 291 -7.32 12.31 0.10
N HIS A 292 -6.37 11.49 -0.32
CA HIS A 292 -5.14 11.23 0.43
C HIS A 292 -5.39 10.71 1.86
N ASP A 293 -6.43 9.92 2.02
CA ASP A 293 -6.81 9.14 3.19
C ASP A 293 -7.64 7.96 2.70
N ASP A 294 -7.00 6.80 2.52
CA ASP A 294 -7.66 5.60 1.99
C ASP A 294 -8.77 5.07 2.90
N TRP A 295 -8.66 5.32 4.22
CA TRP A 295 -9.68 4.85 5.17
C TRP A 295 -10.98 5.61 4.97
N LEU A 296 -10.91 6.94 4.87
CA LEU A 296 -12.07 7.78 4.57
C LEU A 296 -12.58 7.54 3.15
N GLU A 297 -11.68 7.38 2.17
CA GLU A 297 -12.07 7.09 0.80
C GLU A 297 -12.77 5.74 0.69
N THR A 298 -12.28 4.70 1.40
CA THR A 298 -12.97 3.40 1.49
C THR A 298 -14.35 3.53 2.16
N LEU A 299 -14.47 4.38 3.17
CA LEU A 299 -15.74 4.64 3.84
C LEU A 299 -16.75 5.33 2.92
N LEU A 300 -16.30 6.25 2.08
CA LEU A 300 -17.14 6.89 1.05
C LEU A 300 -17.48 5.93 -0.09
N ASP A 301 -16.51 5.15 -0.55
CA ASP A 301 -16.68 4.24 -1.68
C ASP A 301 -17.52 3.01 -1.32
N ALA A 302 -17.26 2.36 -0.19
CA ALA A 302 -17.84 1.05 0.19
C ALA A 302 -18.52 1.05 1.56
N GLY A 303 -18.71 2.20 2.18
CA GLY A 303 -19.38 2.37 3.45
C GLY A 303 -18.65 1.70 4.62
N ILE A 304 -19.33 1.63 5.75
CA ILE A 304 -18.82 1.00 6.97
C ILE A 304 -18.53 -0.49 6.75
N VAL A 305 -19.31 -1.16 5.90
CA VAL A 305 -19.11 -2.59 5.58
C VAL A 305 -17.78 -2.79 4.88
N GLY A 306 -17.45 -1.95 3.89
CA GLY A 306 -16.17 -2.00 3.20
C GLY A 306 -14.99 -1.66 4.09
N LEU A 307 -15.12 -0.61 4.91
CA LEU A 307 -14.06 -0.21 5.85
C LEU A 307 -13.79 -1.30 6.89
N VAL A 308 -14.82 -1.89 7.50
CA VAL A 308 -14.67 -2.98 8.49
C VAL A 308 -14.01 -4.21 7.83
N ALA A 309 -14.42 -4.57 6.61
CA ALA A 309 -13.81 -5.68 5.88
C ALA A 309 -12.32 -5.43 5.59
N LEU A 310 -11.96 -4.23 5.15
CA LEU A 310 -10.57 -3.83 4.89
C LEU A 310 -9.73 -3.82 6.18
N LEU A 311 -10.23 -3.25 7.26
CA LEU A 311 -9.55 -3.27 8.56
C LEU A 311 -9.38 -4.70 9.09
N THR A 312 -10.37 -5.58 8.86
CA THR A 312 -10.28 -7.01 9.19
C THR A 312 -9.21 -7.71 8.37
N LEU A 313 -9.06 -7.38 7.08
CA LEU A 313 -8.00 -7.89 6.24
C LEU A 313 -6.61 -7.51 6.77
N PHE A 314 -6.38 -6.21 7.04
CA PHE A 314 -5.12 -5.75 7.62
C PHE A 314 -4.86 -6.40 8.99
N GLY A 315 -5.86 -6.44 9.87
CA GLY A 315 -5.76 -7.00 11.21
C GLY A 315 -5.45 -8.51 11.21
N THR A 316 -6.14 -9.29 10.37
CA THR A 316 -5.91 -10.74 10.28
C THR A 316 -4.57 -11.07 9.63
N ALA A 317 -4.16 -10.33 8.59
CA ALA A 317 -2.86 -10.49 7.95
C ALA A 317 -1.71 -10.12 8.92
N PHE A 318 -1.85 -9.01 9.63
CA PHE A 318 -0.88 -8.57 10.64
C PHE A 318 -0.78 -9.58 11.79
N ALA A 319 -1.93 -10.04 12.31
CA ALA A 319 -1.95 -11.06 13.37
C ALA A 319 -1.32 -12.39 12.92
N ALA A 320 -1.55 -12.84 11.69
CA ALA A 320 -0.89 -14.03 11.16
C ALA A 320 0.63 -13.85 11.06
N ALA A 321 1.08 -12.69 10.60
CA ALA A 321 2.50 -12.35 10.53
C ALA A 321 3.17 -12.31 11.92
N LEU A 322 2.48 -11.76 12.94
CA LEU A 322 3.00 -11.73 14.33
C LEU A 322 3.07 -13.13 14.95
N ARG A 323 2.05 -13.98 14.72
CA ARG A 323 2.01 -15.35 15.29
C ARG A 323 3.12 -16.23 14.74
N ALA A 324 3.51 -16.06 13.49
CA ALA A 324 4.59 -16.83 12.88
C ALA A 324 5.95 -16.70 13.61
N ARG A 325 6.14 -15.67 14.44
CA ARG A 325 7.35 -15.39 15.25
C ARG A 325 8.66 -15.59 14.48
N SER A 326 8.60 -15.46 13.17
CA SER A 326 9.72 -15.67 12.25
C SER A 326 10.21 -14.33 11.67
N LEU A 327 11.43 -14.31 11.14
CA LEU A 327 11.95 -13.13 10.45
C LEU A 327 11.10 -12.79 9.20
N GLU A 328 10.48 -13.77 8.58
CA GLU A 328 9.52 -13.59 7.48
C GLU A 328 8.26 -12.88 7.98
N GLY A 329 7.67 -13.35 9.08
CA GLY A 329 6.53 -12.71 9.71
C GLY A 329 6.84 -11.27 10.13
N LEU A 330 8.03 -11.02 10.71
CA LEU A 330 8.47 -9.67 11.03
C LEU A 330 8.50 -8.76 9.78
N GLY A 331 9.06 -9.23 8.66
CA GLY A 331 9.09 -8.46 7.43
C GLY A 331 7.70 -8.14 6.89
N VAL A 332 6.81 -9.13 6.86
CA VAL A 332 5.40 -8.95 6.45
C VAL A 332 4.68 -7.96 7.36
N ALA A 333 4.86 -8.07 8.69
CA ALA A 333 4.26 -7.15 9.66
C ALA A 333 4.77 -5.71 9.48
N CYS A 334 6.08 -5.50 9.27
CA CYS A 334 6.65 -4.19 8.97
C CYS A 334 6.08 -3.60 7.67
N GLY A 335 5.96 -4.40 6.60
CA GLY A 335 5.41 -3.97 5.32
C GLY A 335 3.93 -3.58 5.43
N LEU A 336 3.11 -4.38 6.12
CA LEU A 336 1.69 -4.07 6.38
C LEU A 336 1.52 -2.80 7.21
N ALA A 337 2.33 -2.64 8.26
CA ALA A 337 2.29 -1.44 9.11
C ALA A 337 2.70 -0.18 8.33
N ALA A 338 3.73 -0.27 7.49
CA ALA A 338 4.15 0.83 6.63
C ALA A 338 3.05 1.24 5.65
N LEU A 339 2.39 0.27 5.01
CA LEU A 339 1.30 0.52 4.07
C LEU A 339 0.07 1.11 4.77
N ALA A 340 -0.34 0.55 5.91
CA ALA A 340 -1.47 1.03 6.70
C ALA A 340 -1.24 2.46 7.22
N ALA A 341 -0.05 2.73 7.77
CA ALA A 341 0.31 4.07 8.24
C ALA A 341 0.31 5.09 7.10
N ARG A 342 0.77 4.69 5.92
CA ARG A 342 0.74 5.56 4.75
C ARG A 342 -0.68 5.85 4.27
N ALA A 343 -1.57 4.87 4.32
CA ALA A 343 -2.98 5.00 3.94
C ALA A 343 -3.75 6.06 4.75
N THR A 344 -3.22 6.51 5.90
CA THR A 344 -3.83 7.60 6.69
C THR A 344 -3.50 9.01 6.17
N VAL A 345 -2.53 9.15 5.29
CA VAL A 345 -2.06 10.46 4.79
C VAL A 345 -1.81 10.49 3.29
N ASP A 346 -2.10 9.39 2.60
CA ASP A 346 -1.95 9.21 1.16
C ASP A 346 -3.00 8.19 0.68
N PHE A 347 -2.95 7.77 -0.61
CA PHE A 347 -3.90 6.82 -1.22
C PHE A 347 -3.20 5.60 -1.87
N PRO A 348 -2.36 4.85 -1.13
CA PRO A 348 -1.70 3.68 -1.68
C PRO A 348 -2.67 2.59 -2.16
N LEU A 349 -3.84 2.47 -1.56
CA LEU A 349 -4.82 1.43 -1.94
C LEU A 349 -5.57 1.75 -3.24
N GLN A 350 -5.39 2.95 -3.79
CA GLN A 350 -5.90 3.35 -5.11
C GLN A 350 -4.84 3.24 -6.21
N ARG A 351 -3.64 2.70 -5.90
CA ARG A 351 -2.52 2.61 -6.85
C ARG A 351 -2.15 1.16 -7.15
N PRO A 352 -1.95 0.82 -8.45
CA PRO A 352 -1.68 -0.57 -8.85
C PRO A 352 -0.41 -1.15 -8.22
N ALA A 353 0.66 -0.36 -8.09
CA ALA A 353 1.92 -0.83 -7.51
C ALA A 353 1.80 -1.19 -6.02
N ASP A 354 1.08 -0.38 -5.26
CA ASP A 354 0.85 -0.59 -3.82
C ASP A 354 -0.15 -1.74 -3.59
N LEU A 355 -1.17 -1.91 -4.46
CA LEU A 355 -2.08 -3.06 -4.42
C LEU A 355 -1.37 -4.39 -4.71
N VAL A 356 -0.38 -4.40 -5.61
CA VAL A 356 0.48 -5.57 -5.81
C VAL A 356 1.27 -5.88 -4.55
N LEU A 357 1.83 -4.87 -3.87
CA LEU A 357 2.53 -5.07 -2.59
C LEU A 357 1.58 -5.58 -1.51
N LEU A 358 0.37 -5.05 -1.40
CA LEU A 358 -0.65 -5.56 -0.48
C LEU A 358 -0.99 -7.02 -0.78
N ALA A 359 -1.17 -7.39 -2.05
CA ALA A 359 -1.42 -8.77 -2.46
C ALA A 359 -0.28 -9.72 -2.06
N VAL A 360 0.97 -9.30 -2.27
CA VAL A 360 2.16 -10.06 -1.87
C VAL A 360 2.22 -10.22 -0.35
N LEU A 361 1.98 -9.16 0.42
CA LEU A 361 2.01 -9.19 1.89
C LEU A 361 0.89 -10.04 2.47
N CYS A 362 -0.34 -9.84 2.03
CA CYS A 362 -1.50 -10.61 2.50
C CYS A 362 -1.43 -12.09 2.07
N GLY A 363 -0.93 -12.36 0.85
CA GLY A 363 -0.68 -13.72 0.39
C GLY A 363 0.36 -14.43 1.25
N ALA A 364 1.48 -13.79 1.53
CA ALA A 364 2.52 -14.33 2.42
C ALA A 364 2.00 -14.55 3.85
N ALA A 365 1.25 -13.59 4.41
CA ALA A 365 0.62 -13.72 5.73
C ALA A 365 -0.33 -14.92 5.79
N SER A 366 -1.15 -15.14 4.74
CA SER A 366 -2.03 -16.30 4.63
C SER A 366 -1.24 -17.62 4.60
N GLY A 367 -0.12 -17.65 3.88
CA GLY A 367 0.77 -18.83 3.83
C GLY A 367 1.42 -19.14 5.19
N LEU A 368 1.86 -18.11 5.92
CA LEU A 368 2.41 -18.24 7.28
C LEU A 368 1.37 -18.82 8.24
N GLY A 369 0.17 -18.26 8.28
CA GLY A 369 -0.89 -18.73 9.19
C GLY A 369 -1.34 -20.17 8.93
N ARG A 370 -1.16 -20.71 7.71
CA ARG A 370 -1.44 -22.12 7.39
C ARG A 370 -0.38 -23.06 7.95
N ARG A 371 0.89 -22.68 7.92
CA ARG A 371 1.99 -23.50 8.46
C ARG A 371 1.85 -23.69 9.96
N ASP A 372 1.58 -22.61 10.70
CA ASP A 372 1.36 -22.67 12.15
C ASP A 372 0.20 -23.61 12.53
N PHE A 373 -0.86 -23.67 11.68
CA PHE A 373 -2.02 -24.54 11.94
C PHE A 373 -1.74 -26.03 11.70
N VAL A 374 -0.89 -26.37 10.72
CA VAL A 374 -0.45 -27.75 10.45
C VAL A 374 0.45 -28.23 11.57
N ASP A 375 1.47 -27.43 11.93
CA ASP A 375 2.42 -27.79 12.99
C ASP A 375 1.71 -27.99 14.35
N ALA A 376 0.68 -27.18 14.66
CA ALA A 376 -0.10 -27.30 15.88
C ALA A 376 -0.96 -28.59 15.93
N ARG A 377 -1.38 -29.12 14.80
CA ARG A 377 -2.10 -30.42 14.75
C ARG A 377 -1.18 -31.60 14.96
N ASP A 378 0.00 -31.57 14.33
CA ASP A 378 0.96 -32.68 14.41
C ASP A 378 1.62 -32.78 15.79
N THR A 379 1.57 -31.71 16.62
CA THR A 379 2.08 -31.70 17.98
C THR A 379 1.05 -32.10 19.05
N ASN A 380 -0.20 -32.41 18.67
CA ASN A 380 -1.22 -32.87 19.63
C ASN A 380 -1.14 -34.39 19.84
N PRO A 381 -0.55 -34.89 20.94
CA PRO A 381 -0.28 -36.31 21.15
C PRO A 381 -1.53 -37.15 21.39
N GLY A 382 -2.73 -36.56 21.31
CA GLY A 382 -4.01 -37.26 21.54
C GLY A 382 -4.44 -38.18 20.41
N ASP A 383 -3.98 -37.98 19.17
CA ASP A 383 -4.42 -38.77 18.02
C ASP A 383 -3.56 -40.04 17.76
N SER A 384 -2.39 -40.16 18.42
CA SER A 384 -1.51 -41.32 18.25
C SER A 384 -1.92 -42.56 19.06
N MET A 385 -2.93 -42.50 19.92
CA MET A 385 -3.40 -43.61 20.74
C MET A 385 -4.62 -44.34 20.18
N ALA A 386 -5.15 -43.97 19.02
CA ALA A 386 -6.33 -44.60 18.43
C ALA A 386 -6.02 -45.75 17.45
N GLU A 387 -4.76 -45.99 17.07
CA GLU A 387 -4.36 -47.21 16.35
C GLU A 387 -3.89 -48.27 17.34
N GLY A 388 -4.86 -48.76 18.11
CA GLY A 388 -4.71 -49.95 18.97
C GLY A 388 -4.37 -51.15 18.14
N ARG A 389 -3.17 -51.71 18.33
CA ARG A 389 -2.83 -53.09 17.97
C ARG A 389 -3.85 -54.04 18.58
N VAL A 390 -4.61 -54.67 17.75
CA VAL A 390 -5.29 -55.94 18.12
C VAL A 390 -4.32 -57.07 17.82
N PRO A 391 -4.14 -58.02 18.76
CA PRO A 391 -3.16 -59.09 18.65
C PRO A 391 -3.52 -60.10 17.58
#